data_983150de9ac8455e1b4fc636271e56c8
#
_entry.id   983150de9ac8455e1b4fc636271e56c8
#
_cell.length_a   1.000
_cell.length_b   1.000
_cell.length_c   1.000
_cell.angle_alpha   90.00
_cell.angle_beta   90.00
_cell.angle_gamma   90.00
#
_symmetry.space_group_name_H-M   'P 1'
#
loop_
_entity.id
_entity.type
_entity.pdbx_description
1 polymer ?
#
loop_
_entity_poly.entity_id
_entity_poly.type
_entity_poly.pdbx_seq_one_letter_code
_entity_poly.pdbx_strand_id
1 'polypeptide(L)'
;RSVNAAAGGGGRGPAPEAELPIGMLHAVESGQVKEAAITAAVGRILTQMDKFGLLDKPPSHNVTPENYAFNEPVLQKTAEDAAVLLRNRDNVLPLTAGDLDSVAFIGPGAGQTVAIGLPGGKGPGIPSHQTGTVAAIAKITGKNVIFAVANDMTGTPIPAPALSLSPSDGPLDFTESNGRALPAGTSRNWSGKLNVPADGAYMLALQVLGAAASFTLDGQTILRTGTPAPGRGAILHPNQDNILPTVDGLDNSRTVINLTAGAHEVAVNAMGEQAGHPVQIRLAWLTPERLQANYDAAIAAAKSARKAVVFAWGRDRPEPFHLPGDQDRLIEDIAAVNPNTIVVLNTSLPVAMPWLEKVKAVVQMWWPGDEGGPATAEILLGRTNPAGRLPFTWPRSLDQMVANDPAHPERSSRGVEGKTTYSEGIFMGYRWFDRQKLTPLFPFGYGLSYSAFVYSKPKVVRASDGGLDVSFSLRNAGKIAGDEVPQVYLGPPDAVPAGARFAIRALAAFDRVRVEAGQSRNVTLHVPLRRLQSWSAPEGRWVTATGARPVYVAASSRDVRLTAPAR
;
A
#
# COMPACT_ATOMS: atom_id res chain seq x y z
N ARG A 1 -22.68 -17.55 18.72
CA ARG A 1 -23.50 -16.95 17.65
C ARG A 1 -23.38 -15.45 17.84
N SER A 2 -22.76 -14.77 16.88
CA SER A 2 -22.42 -13.37 16.97
C SER A 2 -23.67 -12.51 16.75
N VAL A 3 -23.80 -11.47 17.52
CA VAL A 3 -24.77 -10.36 17.37
C VAL A 3 -24.54 -9.59 16.05
N ASN A 4 -23.62 -10.07 15.21
CA ASN A 4 -23.21 -9.47 13.93
C ASN A 4 -24.24 -9.63 12.80
N ALA A 5 -25.43 -10.16 13.02
CA ALA A 5 -26.46 -10.20 11.99
C ALA A 5 -27.06 -8.82 11.66
N ALA A 6 -26.85 -7.81 12.52
CA ALA A 6 -27.32 -6.44 12.28
C ALA A 6 -26.17 -5.46 11.88
N ALA A 7 -24.90 -5.86 12.06
CA ALA A 7 -23.76 -5.10 11.58
C ALA A 7 -23.29 -5.73 10.27
N GLY A 8 -23.93 -5.36 9.18
CA GLY A 8 -23.51 -5.76 7.84
C GLY A 8 -22.07 -5.33 7.61
N GLY A 9 -21.15 -6.30 7.72
CA GLY A 9 -19.76 -6.12 7.33
C GLY A 9 -19.68 -5.92 5.83
N GLY A 10 -19.50 -4.71 5.42
CA GLY A 10 -19.32 -4.30 4.03
C GLY A 10 -19.66 -2.83 3.89
N GLY A 11 -18.65 -1.97 3.99
CA GLY A 11 -18.60 -0.63 3.39
C GLY A 11 -19.81 0.30 3.52
N ARG A 12 -20.68 0.10 4.48
CA ARG A 12 -21.72 1.06 4.83
C ARG A 12 -21.21 1.90 5.98
N GLY A 13 -21.39 3.21 5.87
CA GLY A 13 -21.13 4.16 6.95
C GLY A 13 -21.73 3.69 8.28
N PRO A 14 -21.36 4.30 9.40
CA PRO A 14 -21.88 3.90 10.70
C PRO A 14 -23.41 3.89 10.63
N ALA A 15 -24.00 2.79 11.10
CA ALA A 15 -25.44 2.73 11.31
C ALA A 15 -25.84 3.96 12.13
N PRO A 16 -27.02 4.56 11.85
CA PRO A 16 -27.50 5.68 12.65
C PRO A 16 -27.32 5.36 14.14
N GLU A 17 -26.73 6.26 14.89
CA GLU A 17 -26.39 6.06 16.32
C GLU A 17 -27.56 5.52 17.18
N ALA A 18 -28.79 5.64 16.68
CA ALA A 18 -30.01 5.15 17.33
C ALA A 18 -30.29 3.65 17.11
N GLU A 19 -29.78 3.00 16.06
CA GLU A 19 -30.14 1.60 15.77
C GLU A 19 -29.31 0.55 16.54
N LEU A 20 -28.06 0.86 16.86
CA LEU A 20 -27.21 -0.06 17.63
C LEU A 20 -27.71 -0.31 19.07
N PRO A 21 -28.10 0.72 19.84
CA PRO A 21 -28.68 0.53 21.16
C PRO A 21 -30.01 -0.25 21.15
N ILE A 22 -30.87 0.04 20.17
CA ILE A 22 -32.17 -0.63 20.05
C ILE A 22 -31.99 -2.11 19.70
N GLY A 23 -31.10 -2.45 18.76
CA GLY A 23 -30.79 -3.82 18.39
C GLY A 23 -30.15 -4.61 19.55
N MET A 24 -29.29 -4.00 20.33
CA MET A 24 -28.66 -4.59 21.50
C MET A 24 -29.67 -4.82 22.63
N LEU A 25 -30.52 -3.85 22.93
CA LEU A 25 -31.56 -3.95 23.93
C LEU A 25 -32.50 -5.12 23.59
N HIS A 26 -32.99 -5.17 22.35
CA HIS A 26 -33.87 -6.25 21.90
C HIS A 26 -33.19 -7.63 21.97
N ALA A 27 -31.88 -7.74 21.68
CA ALA A 27 -31.13 -8.99 21.80
C ALA A 27 -31.00 -9.45 23.25
N VAL A 28 -30.92 -8.53 24.22
CA VAL A 28 -30.94 -8.85 25.66
C VAL A 28 -32.35 -9.23 26.09
N GLU A 29 -33.37 -8.46 25.75
CA GLU A 29 -34.77 -8.73 26.11
C GLU A 29 -35.27 -10.04 25.52
N SER A 30 -34.85 -10.40 24.31
CA SER A 30 -35.16 -11.70 23.69
C SER A 30 -34.32 -12.87 24.18
N GLY A 31 -33.39 -12.64 25.11
CA GLY A 31 -32.50 -13.67 25.65
C GLY A 31 -31.41 -14.17 24.70
N GLN A 32 -31.26 -13.55 23.55
CA GLN A 32 -30.17 -13.89 22.58
C GLN A 32 -28.78 -13.51 23.12
N VAL A 33 -28.71 -12.45 23.91
CA VAL A 33 -27.50 -12.01 24.62
C VAL A 33 -27.79 -11.93 26.11
N LYS A 34 -26.95 -12.54 26.91
CA LYS A 34 -27.05 -12.45 28.37
C LYS A 34 -26.59 -11.07 28.85
N GLU A 35 -27.33 -10.42 29.73
CA GLU A 35 -26.96 -9.15 30.35
C GLU A 35 -25.55 -9.20 30.96
N ALA A 36 -25.18 -10.33 31.61
CA ALA A 36 -23.85 -10.53 32.15
C ALA A 36 -22.72 -10.40 31.10
N ALA A 37 -22.99 -10.73 29.82
CA ALA A 37 -22.02 -10.57 28.76
C ALA A 37 -21.81 -9.07 28.41
N ILE A 38 -22.88 -8.27 28.45
CA ILE A 38 -22.81 -6.83 28.28
C ILE A 38 -22.04 -6.20 29.44
N THR A 39 -22.41 -6.55 30.69
CA THR A 39 -21.72 -6.06 31.89
C THR A 39 -20.22 -6.36 31.84
N ALA A 40 -19.84 -7.59 31.45
CA ALA A 40 -18.43 -7.97 31.29
C ALA A 40 -17.72 -7.19 30.19
N ALA A 41 -18.41 -6.87 29.08
CA ALA A 41 -17.85 -6.05 28.01
C ALA A 41 -17.63 -4.60 28.47
N VAL A 42 -18.62 -4.01 29.12
CA VAL A 42 -18.54 -2.65 29.72
C VAL A 42 -17.43 -2.60 30.76
N GLY A 43 -17.32 -3.59 31.63
CA GLY A 43 -16.25 -3.68 32.63
C GLY A 43 -14.86 -3.66 32.01
N ARG A 44 -14.65 -4.37 30.90
CA ARG A 44 -13.36 -4.34 30.17
C ARG A 44 -13.05 -2.96 29.60
N ILE A 45 -14.05 -2.27 29.05
CA ILE A 45 -13.89 -0.90 28.52
C ILE A 45 -13.54 0.06 29.66
N LEU A 46 -14.32 0.06 30.74
CA LEU A 46 -14.09 0.92 31.91
C LEU A 46 -12.72 0.67 32.54
N THR A 47 -12.29 -0.59 32.63
CA THR A 47 -10.95 -0.92 33.13
C THR A 47 -9.85 -0.29 32.28
N GLN A 48 -10.00 -0.25 30.94
CA GLN A 48 -9.03 0.43 30.11
C GLN A 48 -9.12 1.96 30.26
N MET A 49 -10.31 2.52 30.35
CA MET A 49 -10.49 3.95 30.57
C MET A 49 -9.86 4.40 31.88
N ASP A 50 -10.07 3.62 32.97
CA ASP A 50 -9.46 3.86 34.27
C ASP A 50 -7.92 3.80 34.19
N LYS A 51 -7.40 2.73 33.60
CA LYS A 51 -5.95 2.54 33.40
C LYS A 51 -5.26 3.72 32.70
N PHE A 52 -5.95 4.39 31.77
CA PHE A 52 -5.45 5.55 31.06
C PHE A 52 -5.89 6.89 31.66
N GLY A 53 -6.55 6.88 32.84
CA GLY A 53 -7.01 8.07 33.53
C GLY A 53 -8.14 8.83 32.82
N LEU A 54 -8.83 8.18 31.88
CA LEU A 54 -9.90 8.81 31.10
C LEU A 54 -11.20 8.99 31.90
N LEU A 55 -11.37 8.29 33.03
CA LEU A 55 -12.51 8.47 33.94
C LEU A 55 -12.33 9.73 34.81
N ASP A 56 -11.08 10.06 35.19
CA ASP A 56 -10.76 11.20 36.03
C ASP A 56 -10.52 12.47 35.22
N LYS A 57 -10.00 12.33 34.01
CA LYS A 57 -9.70 13.42 33.10
C LYS A 57 -10.34 13.12 31.73
N PRO A 58 -11.57 13.59 31.49
CA PRO A 58 -12.18 13.42 30.19
C PRO A 58 -11.26 14.01 29.11
N PRO A 59 -11.14 13.35 27.94
CA PRO A 59 -10.27 13.80 26.87
C PRO A 59 -10.62 15.24 26.51
N SER A 60 -9.61 16.11 26.52
CA SER A 60 -9.80 17.45 26.00
C SER A 60 -9.92 17.37 24.48
N HIS A 61 -10.88 18.09 23.91
CA HIS A 61 -10.99 18.23 22.47
C HIS A 61 -9.95 19.22 21.89
N ASN A 62 -9.02 19.69 22.71
CA ASN A 62 -7.91 20.49 22.24
C ASN A 62 -6.92 19.54 21.53
N VAL A 63 -7.12 19.40 20.24
CA VAL A 63 -6.14 18.73 19.37
C VAL A 63 -4.89 19.62 19.37
N THR A 64 -3.84 19.16 20.01
CA THR A 64 -2.51 19.77 19.84
C THR A 64 -2.15 19.58 18.37
N PRO A 65 -1.78 20.65 17.64
CA PRO A 65 -1.28 20.48 16.28
C PRO A 65 -0.19 19.43 16.24
N GLU A 66 -0.29 18.50 15.32
CA GLU A 66 0.74 17.47 15.15
C GLU A 66 2.08 18.13 14.89
N ASN A 67 3.11 17.66 15.59
CA ASN A 67 4.46 18.11 15.32
C ASN A 67 5.05 17.26 14.17
N TYR A 68 4.75 17.63 12.95
CA TYR A 68 5.22 16.96 11.75
C TYR A 68 6.74 16.85 11.70
N ALA A 69 7.46 17.91 12.05
CA ALA A 69 8.92 17.91 12.07
C ALA A 69 9.52 16.83 12.99
N PHE A 70 8.80 16.44 14.04
CA PHE A 70 9.20 15.31 14.91
C PHE A 70 8.93 13.95 14.23
N ASN A 71 7.84 13.84 13.48
CA ASN A 71 7.41 12.58 12.88
C ASN A 71 8.09 12.28 11.53
N GLU A 72 8.46 13.30 10.76
CA GLU A 72 9.07 13.16 9.43
C GLU A 72 10.23 12.15 9.37
N PRO A 73 11.26 12.21 10.25
CA PRO A 73 12.36 11.25 10.20
C PRO A 73 11.92 9.81 10.47
N VAL A 74 10.89 9.62 11.31
CA VAL A 74 10.34 8.30 11.63
C VAL A 74 9.55 7.76 10.45
N LEU A 75 8.75 8.60 9.79
CA LEU A 75 7.97 8.24 8.60
C LEU A 75 8.91 7.87 7.45
N GLN A 76 9.91 8.71 7.16
CA GLN A 76 10.91 8.44 6.13
C GLN A 76 11.64 7.12 6.40
N LYS A 77 12.16 6.95 7.62
CA LYS A 77 12.88 5.73 8.01
C LYS A 77 11.99 4.48 7.90
N THR A 78 10.72 4.59 8.27
CA THR A 78 9.75 3.48 8.14
C THR A 78 9.54 3.08 6.67
N ALA A 79 9.38 4.06 5.79
CA ALA A 79 9.24 3.80 4.35
C ALA A 79 10.51 3.18 3.74
N GLU A 80 11.69 3.67 4.13
CA GLU A 80 12.99 3.11 3.71
C GLU A 80 13.15 1.65 4.19
N ASP A 81 12.83 1.38 5.46
CA ASP A 81 12.96 0.06 6.06
C ASP A 81 11.99 -0.97 5.49
N ALA A 82 10.83 -0.51 5.01
CA ALA A 82 9.84 -1.35 4.37
C ALA A 82 10.16 -1.65 2.90
N ALA A 83 10.99 -0.86 2.23
CA ALA A 83 11.30 -0.99 0.81
C ALA A 83 11.89 -2.37 0.47
N VAL A 84 11.31 -3.04 -0.53
CA VAL A 84 11.75 -4.36 -0.98
C VAL A 84 12.33 -4.29 -2.38
N LEU A 85 13.60 -4.62 -2.53
CA LEU A 85 14.23 -4.76 -3.84
C LEU A 85 13.86 -6.14 -4.43
N LEU A 86 12.96 -6.15 -5.42
CA LEU A 86 12.46 -7.39 -6.02
C LEU A 86 13.35 -7.90 -7.16
N ARG A 87 14.04 -7.00 -7.84
CA ARG A 87 14.94 -7.32 -8.96
C ARG A 87 16.03 -6.27 -9.09
N ASN A 88 17.26 -6.68 -9.42
CA ASN A 88 18.38 -5.78 -9.72
C ASN A 88 19.39 -6.47 -10.62
N ARG A 89 19.05 -6.63 -11.90
CA ARG A 89 19.97 -7.22 -12.90
C ARG A 89 21.09 -6.23 -13.22
N ASP A 90 22.27 -6.76 -13.40
CA ASP A 90 23.49 -6.04 -13.77
C ASP A 90 23.82 -4.88 -12.80
N ASN A 91 23.29 -4.94 -11.57
CA ASN A 91 23.44 -3.90 -10.56
C ASN A 91 23.08 -2.51 -11.12
N VAL A 92 21.96 -2.42 -11.88
CA VAL A 92 21.49 -1.15 -12.45
C VAL A 92 21.15 -0.11 -11.38
N LEU A 93 20.79 -0.57 -10.19
CA LEU A 93 20.68 0.20 -8.95
C LEU A 93 21.85 -0.17 -8.00
N PRO A 94 22.30 0.77 -7.16
CA PRO A 94 21.85 2.15 -7.02
C PRO A 94 22.28 3.05 -8.19
N LEU A 95 21.57 4.19 -8.33
CA LEU A 95 21.94 5.23 -9.29
C LEU A 95 23.23 5.90 -8.82
N THR A 96 24.18 6.06 -9.74
CA THR A 96 25.43 6.78 -9.49
C THR A 96 25.27 8.28 -9.78
N ALA A 97 26.21 9.09 -9.30
CA ALA A 97 26.23 10.53 -9.63
C ALA A 97 26.25 10.79 -11.14
N GLY A 98 26.93 9.92 -11.92
CA GLY A 98 26.97 10.01 -13.39
C GLY A 98 25.64 9.62 -14.05
N ASP A 99 24.84 8.74 -13.44
CA ASP A 99 23.53 8.39 -13.96
C ASP A 99 22.57 9.57 -13.91
N LEU A 100 22.68 10.41 -12.88
CA LEU A 100 21.81 11.58 -12.69
C LEU A 100 21.93 12.62 -13.82
N ASP A 101 23.00 12.60 -14.60
CA ASP A 101 23.15 13.47 -15.75
C ASP A 101 22.31 13.01 -16.96
N SER A 102 21.79 11.79 -16.94
CA SER A 102 21.04 11.21 -18.06
C SER A 102 20.10 10.10 -17.56
N VAL A 103 19.22 10.41 -16.62
CA VAL A 103 18.15 9.54 -16.15
C VAL A 103 16.81 10.21 -16.35
N ALA A 104 15.83 9.46 -16.87
CA ALA A 104 14.45 9.91 -17.00
C ALA A 104 13.58 9.27 -15.92
N PHE A 105 12.85 10.09 -15.18
CA PHE A 105 11.83 9.69 -14.23
C PHE A 105 10.46 9.85 -14.90
N ILE A 106 9.71 8.77 -14.95
CA ILE A 106 8.50 8.67 -15.78
C ILE A 106 7.33 8.21 -14.92
N GLY A 107 6.18 8.82 -15.15
CA GLY A 107 4.94 8.55 -14.45
C GLY A 107 4.59 9.60 -13.40
N PRO A 108 3.29 9.76 -13.08
CA PRO A 108 2.83 10.82 -12.18
C PRO A 108 3.43 10.67 -10.77
N GLY A 109 3.61 9.45 -10.28
CA GLY A 109 4.18 9.18 -8.95
C GLY A 109 5.64 9.64 -8.77
N ALA A 110 6.36 9.99 -9.84
CA ALA A 110 7.71 10.51 -9.75
C ALA A 110 7.77 11.97 -9.29
N GLY A 111 6.80 12.80 -9.68
CA GLY A 111 6.87 14.23 -9.42
C GLY A 111 5.55 15.00 -9.48
N GLN A 112 4.53 14.48 -10.14
CA GLN A 112 3.22 15.15 -10.22
C GLN A 112 2.34 14.86 -9.00
N THR A 113 2.44 13.66 -8.46
CA THR A 113 1.66 13.17 -7.33
C THR A 113 2.55 12.38 -6.39
N VAL A 114 2.09 12.14 -5.15
CA VAL A 114 2.82 11.32 -4.18
C VAL A 114 1.93 10.17 -3.76
N ALA A 115 2.47 8.94 -3.82
CA ALA A 115 1.74 7.76 -3.34
C ALA A 115 1.79 7.72 -1.82
N ILE A 116 0.76 8.22 -1.17
CA ILE A 116 0.65 8.23 0.29
C ILE A 116 -0.02 7.00 0.86
N GLY A 117 -0.93 6.38 0.10
CA GLY A 117 -1.60 5.16 0.50
C GLY A 117 -2.49 5.32 1.72
N LEU A 118 -3.71 5.78 1.52
CA LEU A 118 -4.69 5.83 2.59
C LEU A 118 -5.43 4.49 2.69
N PRO A 119 -5.25 3.70 3.76
CA PRO A 119 -5.94 2.44 3.90
C PRO A 119 -7.45 2.65 4.03
N GLY A 120 -8.21 2.12 3.08
CA GLY A 120 -9.66 1.95 3.21
C GLY A 120 -10.49 3.21 3.32
N GLY A 121 -10.01 4.35 2.84
CA GLY A 121 -10.80 5.59 2.81
C GLY A 121 -11.27 6.10 4.18
N LYS A 122 -10.63 5.69 5.25
CA LYS A 122 -11.00 6.06 6.61
C LYS A 122 -9.84 6.81 7.27
N GLY A 123 -9.87 8.06 7.14
CA GLY A 123 -9.01 8.95 7.89
C GLY A 123 -8.47 10.05 7.01
N PRO A 124 -8.72 11.28 7.37
CA PRO A 124 -8.16 12.44 6.72
C PRO A 124 -6.73 12.61 7.23
N GLY A 125 -5.80 11.86 6.66
CA GLY A 125 -4.45 12.35 6.65
C GLY A 125 -4.37 13.31 5.48
N ILE A 126 -4.66 14.60 5.68
CA ILE A 126 -4.20 15.62 4.74
C ILE A 126 -2.70 15.72 5.00
N PRO A 127 -1.85 15.35 4.03
CA PRO A 127 -0.41 15.46 4.23
C PRO A 127 -0.05 16.91 4.51
N SER A 128 0.81 17.14 5.51
CA SER A 128 1.28 18.49 5.82
C SER A 128 2.11 19.08 4.69
N HIS A 129 2.78 18.23 3.96
CA HIS A 129 3.55 18.52 2.76
C HIS A 129 3.70 17.25 1.93
N GLN A 130 3.99 17.43 0.65
CA GLN A 130 4.22 16.33 -0.28
C GLN A 130 5.46 16.65 -1.10
N THR A 131 6.50 15.82 -0.93
CA THR A 131 7.71 15.92 -1.72
C THR A 131 7.81 14.72 -2.64
N GLY A 132 7.71 14.94 -3.95
CA GLY A 132 7.91 13.89 -4.95
C GLY A 132 9.37 13.44 -5.02
N THR A 133 9.62 12.25 -5.55
CA THR A 133 10.97 11.68 -5.65
C THR A 133 11.92 12.55 -6.47
N VAL A 134 11.43 13.16 -7.57
CA VAL A 134 12.24 14.08 -8.41
C VAL A 134 12.71 15.31 -7.61
N ALA A 135 11.81 15.93 -6.85
CA ALA A 135 12.13 17.07 -6.01
C ALA A 135 13.09 16.67 -4.87
N ALA A 136 12.90 15.50 -4.26
CA ALA A 136 13.79 14.97 -3.26
C ALA A 136 15.20 14.74 -3.80
N ILE A 137 15.35 14.15 -4.99
CA ILE A 137 16.65 13.98 -5.66
C ILE A 137 17.32 15.32 -5.92
N ALA A 138 16.58 16.31 -6.42
CA ALA A 138 17.13 17.65 -6.63
C ALA A 138 17.62 18.28 -5.32
N LYS A 139 16.85 18.16 -4.25
CA LYS A 139 17.24 18.64 -2.89
C LYS A 139 18.51 17.95 -2.36
N ILE A 140 18.59 16.62 -2.55
CA ILE A 140 19.68 15.78 -2.03
C ILE A 140 20.98 15.99 -2.81
N THR A 141 20.90 16.14 -4.13
CA THR A 141 22.05 16.06 -5.05
C THR A 141 22.39 17.37 -5.72
N GLY A 142 21.51 18.37 -5.69
CA GLY A 142 21.63 19.61 -6.45
C GLY A 142 21.41 19.44 -7.97
N LYS A 143 21.02 18.23 -8.43
CA LYS A 143 20.82 17.93 -9.85
C LYS A 143 19.34 17.82 -10.20
N ASN A 144 18.96 18.45 -11.31
CA ASN A 144 17.66 18.23 -11.92
C ASN A 144 17.74 17.05 -12.88
N VAL A 145 16.80 16.13 -12.76
CA VAL A 145 16.66 14.96 -13.63
C VAL A 145 15.55 15.20 -14.65
N ILE A 146 15.54 14.43 -15.75
CA ILE A 146 14.46 14.49 -16.74
C ILE A 146 13.20 13.93 -16.09
N PHE A 147 12.10 14.67 -16.15
CA PHE A 147 10.78 14.22 -15.69
C PHE A 147 9.78 14.27 -16.84
N ALA A 148 9.02 13.17 -17.01
CA ALA A 148 7.92 13.07 -17.95
C ALA A 148 6.72 12.39 -17.28
N VAL A 149 5.58 13.07 -17.26
CA VAL A 149 4.40 12.61 -16.52
C VAL A 149 3.73 11.37 -17.13
N ALA A 150 3.86 11.18 -18.46
CA ALA A 150 3.16 10.10 -19.17
C ALA A 150 1.64 10.14 -18.95
N ASN A 151 1.15 9.27 -18.06
CA ASN A 151 -0.25 9.16 -17.68
C ASN A 151 -0.59 10.23 -16.63
N ASP A 152 -0.76 11.47 -17.08
CA ASP A 152 -1.11 12.60 -16.23
C ASP A 152 -2.43 12.32 -15.49
N MET A 153 -2.41 12.45 -14.17
CA MET A 153 -3.55 12.12 -13.29
C MET A 153 -4.25 13.35 -12.71
N THR A 154 -3.66 14.52 -12.87
CA THR A 154 -4.19 15.76 -12.31
C THR A 154 -4.77 16.68 -13.37
N GLY A 155 -4.24 16.67 -14.57
CA GLY A 155 -4.67 17.54 -15.65
C GLY A 155 -4.39 19.01 -15.40
N THR A 156 -5.04 19.85 -16.20
CA THR A 156 -4.99 21.31 -16.09
C THR A 156 -6.39 21.86 -15.85
N PRO A 157 -6.56 22.96 -15.09
CA PRO A 157 -7.86 23.61 -14.94
C PRO A 157 -8.53 23.86 -16.30
N ILE A 158 -9.81 23.56 -16.42
CA ILE A 158 -10.56 23.78 -17.67
C ILE A 158 -10.63 25.28 -17.91
N PRO A 159 -10.12 25.79 -19.05
CA PRO A 159 -10.08 27.23 -19.31
C PRO A 159 -11.47 27.84 -19.53
N ALA A 160 -11.65 29.08 -19.16
CA ALA A 160 -12.92 29.81 -19.29
C ALA A 160 -13.59 29.75 -20.67
N PRO A 161 -12.87 29.74 -21.81
CA PRO A 161 -13.52 29.58 -23.13
C PRO A 161 -14.18 28.20 -23.31
N ALA A 162 -13.63 27.16 -22.67
CA ALA A 162 -14.19 25.81 -22.72
C ALA A 162 -15.23 25.55 -21.61
N LEU A 163 -15.14 26.25 -20.48
CA LEU A 163 -16.06 26.08 -19.34
C LEU A 163 -16.72 27.42 -18.98
N SER A 164 -18.02 27.53 -19.21
CA SER A 164 -18.81 28.69 -18.78
C SER A 164 -19.76 28.27 -17.67
N LEU A 165 -19.53 28.82 -16.47
CA LEU A 165 -20.31 28.51 -15.27
C LEU A 165 -21.03 29.74 -14.74
N SER A 166 -22.16 29.56 -14.05
CA SER A 166 -22.85 30.55 -13.26
C SER A 166 -22.91 30.08 -11.79
N PRO A 167 -22.52 30.90 -10.83
CA PRO A 167 -21.91 32.23 -10.98
C PRO A 167 -20.56 32.20 -11.69
N SER A 168 -20.31 33.17 -12.55
CA SER A 168 -19.10 33.24 -13.39
C SER A 168 -17.92 33.85 -12.64
N ASP A 169 -16.96 33.06 -12.29
CA ASP A 169 -15.73 33.47 -11.61
C ASP A 169 -14.46 33.02 -12.40
N GLY A 170 -14.57 32.83 -13.71
CA GLY A 170 -13.53 32.28 -14.56
C GLY A 170 -13.42 30.75 -14.48
N PRO A 171 -12.23 30.17 -14.63
CA PRO A 171 -12.02 28.73 -14.43
C PRO A 171 -12.45 28.30 -13.03
N LEU A 172 -13.05 27.12 -12.91
CA LEU A 172 -13.33 26.54 -11.60
C LEU A 172 -12.02 26.04 -10.99
N ASP A 173 -11.30 26.96 -10.37
CA ASP A 173 -10.03 26.73 -9.70
C ASP A 173 -9.91 27.68 -8.51
N PHE A 174 -10.51 27.25 -7.40
CA PHE A 174 -10.50 27.94 -6.11
C PHE A 174 -9.56 27.17 -5.19
N THR A 175 -8.28 27.49 -5.19
CA THR A 175 -7.25 26.80 -4.41
C THR A 175 -6.37 27.78 -3.63
N GLU A 176 -5.73 27.31 -2.54
CA GLU A 176 -4.75 28.10 -1.82
C GLU A 176 -3.53 28.38 -2.68
N SER A 177 -3.15 27.45 -3.54
CA SER A 177 -2.00 27.59 -4.46
C SER A 177 -2.14 28.76 -5.42
N ASN A 178 -3.37 29.20 -5.74
CA ASN A 178 -3.62 30.37 -6.57
C ASN A 178 -4.26 31.54 -5.79
N GLY A 179 -4.32 31.46 -4.47
CA GLY A 179 -4.87 32.52 -3.60
C GLY A 179 -6.38 32.69 -3.67
N ARG A 180 -7.13 31.72 -4.20
CA ARG A 180 -8.59 31.81 -4.43
C ARG A 180 -9.42 30.85 -3.57
N ALA A 181 -8.83 30.14 -2.62
CA ALA A 181 -9.57 29.24 -1.72
C ALA A 181 -10.76 29.95 -1.07
N LEU A 182 -11.85 29.24 -0.91
CA LEU A 182 -13.08 29.77 -0.28
C LEU A 182 -12.99 29.59 1.24
N PRO A 183 -13.66 30.43 2.03
CA PRO A 183 -13.71 30.28 3.49
C PRO A 183 -14.19 28.88 3.90
N ALA A 184 -13.70 28.37 5.02
CA ALA A 184 -14.14 27.11 5.61
C ALA A 184 -15.66 27.06 5.77
N GLY A 185 -16.26 25.90 5.55
CA GLY A 185 -17.72 25.72 5.63
C GLY A 185 -18.53 26.28 4.43
N THR A 186 -17.86 26.89 3.44
CA THR A 186 -18.55 27.43 2.26
C THR A 186 -19.18 26.30 1.46
N SER A 187 -20.50 26.40 1.21
CA SER A 187 -21.21 25.55 0.26
C SER A 187 -21.59 26.36 -0.96
N ARG A 188 -21.34 25.84 -2.15
CA ARG A 188 -21.58 26.54 -3.42
C ARG A 188 -21.94 25.59 -4.54
N ASN A 189 -22.78 26.06 -5.44
CA ASN A 189 -23.20 25.34 -6.63
C ASN A 189 -22.88 26.18 -7.86
N TRP A 190 -22.41 25.48 -8.90
CA TRP A 190 -22.17 26.07 -10.23
C TRP A 190 -22.92 25.24 -11.27
N SER A 191 -23.45 25.89 -12.29
CA SER A 191 -24.06 25.24 -13.45
C SER A 191 -23.71 25.98 -14.72
N GLY A 192 -23.69 25.28 -15.83
CA GLY A 192 -23.32 25.89 -17.11
C GLY A 192 -23.03 24.89 -18.18
N LYS A 193 -22.05 25.23 -19.04
CA LYS A 193 -21.70 24.44 -20.22
C LYS A 193 -20.20 24.17 -20.31
N LEU A 194 -19.89 22.93 -20.69
CA LEU A 194 -18.56 22.50 -21.12
C LEU A 194 -18.55 22.40 -22.64
N ASN A 195 -17.78 23.26 -23.32
CA ASN A 195 -17.61 23.24 -24.77
C ASN A 195 -16.42 22.32 -25.11
N VAL A 196 -16.72 21.15 -25.63
CA VAL A 196 -15.74 20.15 -26.04
C VAL A 196 -15.28 20.42 -27.46
N PRO A 197 -13.96 20.61 -27.73
CA PRO A 197 -13.48 21.04 -29.04
C PRO A 197 -13.51 19.94 -30.11
N ALA A 198 -13.37 18.66 -29.72
CA ALA A 198 -13.31 17.52 -30.65
C ALA A 198 -13.83 16.26 -29.97
N ASP A 199 -14.31 15.31 -30.77
CA ASP A 199 -14.67 13.97 -30.27
C ASP A 199 -13.43 13.26 -29.70
N GLY A 200 -13.59 12.51 -28.60
CA GLY A 200 -12.52 11.68 -28.09
C GLY A 200 -12.60 11.37 -26.60
N ALA A 201 -11.57 10.68 -26.12
CA ALA A 201 -11.41 10.33 -24.72
C ALA A 201 -10.80 11.50 -23.93
N TYR A 202 -11.57 12.08 -23.01
CA TYR A 202 -11.14 13.13 -22.11
C TYR A 202 -10.93 12.58 -20.71
N MET A 203 -9.83 12.93 -20.05
CA MET A 203 -9.73 12.75 -18.61
C MET A 203 -10.37 13.97 -17.95
N LEU A 204 -11.34 13.76 -17.07
CA LEU A 204 -11.95 14.79 -16.23
C LEU A 204 -11.57 14.51 -14.77
N ALA A 205 -11.21 15.57 -14.05
CA ALA A 205 -10.83 15.48 -12.64
C ALA A 205 -11.53 16.54 -11.81
N LEU A 206 -12.13 16.11 -10.70
CA LEU A 206 -12.67 16.97 -9.64
C LEU A 206 -11.73 16.86 -8.44
N GLN A 207 -11.05 17.96 -8.12
CA GLN A 207 -10.02 18.02 -7.09
C GLN A 207 -10.53 18.91 -5.96
N VAL A 208 -10.54 18.40 -4.73
CA VAL A 208 -11.23 19.05 -3.62
C VAL A 208 -10.51 18.86 -2.30
N LEU A 209 -10.51 19.89 -1.46
CA LEU A 209 -10.12 19.85 -0.06
C LEU A 209 -11.10 20.69 0.76
N GLY A 210 -11.42 20.28 1.99
CA GLY A 210 -12.32 21.00 2.89
C GLY A 210 -13.81 20.97 2.50
N ALA A 211 -14.20 20.13 1.51
CA ALA A 211 -15.58 19.98 1.10
C ALA A 211 -15.87 18.58 0.55
N ALA A 212 -17.13 18.16 0.60
CA ALA A 212 -17.65 17.11 -0.27
C ALA A 212 -18.17 17.76 -1.56
N ALA A 213 -17.84 17.16 -2.71
CA ALA A 213 -18.26 17.71 -4.00
C ALA A 213 -18.69 16.64 -5.01
N SER A 214 -19.46 17.08 -6.00
CA SER A 214 -19.86 16.24 -7.13
C SER A 214 -19.82 17.04 -8.43
N PHE A 215 -19.49 16.34 -9.52
CA PHE A 215 -19.57 16.86 -10.87
C PHE A 215 -20.55 16.05 -11.69
N THR A 216 -21.49 16.74 -12.31
CA THR A 216 -22.55 16.19 -13.17
C THR A 216 -22.34 16.67 -14.59
N LEU A 217 -22.41 15.75 -15.54
CA LEU A 217 -22.32 15.99 -16.98
C LEU A 217 -23.56 15.41 -17.64
N ASP A 218 -24.28 16.22 -18.43
CA ASP A 218 -25.51 15.84 -19.14
C ASP A 218 -26.51 15.10 -18.23
N GLY A 219 -26.71 15.60 -17.01
CA GLY A 219 -27.62 15.06 -16.02
C GLY A 219 -27.10 13.85 -15.23
N GLN A 220 -25.91 13.30 -15.56
CA GLN A 220 -25.31 12.18 -14.85
C GLN A 220 -24.17 12.64 -13.95
N THR A 221 -24.18 12.25 -12.68
CA THR A 221 -23.05 12.50 -11.78
C THR A 221 -21.93 11.52 -12.08
N ILE A 222 -20.83 12.03 -12.63
CA ILE A 222 -19.68 11.23 -13.07
C ILE A 222 -18.50 11.25 -12.09
N LEU A 223 -18.38 12.29 -11.27
CA LEU A 223 -17.33 12.39 -10.26
C LEU A 223 -17.91 12.79 -8.91
N ARG A 224 -17.35 12.23 -7.83
CA ARG A 224 -17.70 12.58 -6.45
C ARG A 224 -16.48 12.48 -5.57
N THR A 225 -16.39 13.35 -4.57
CA THR A 225 -15.43 13.27 -3.48
C THR A 225 -16.08 13.70 -2.17
N GLY A 226 -15.73 13.04 -1.07
CA GLY A 226 -16.37 13.23 0.22
C GLY A 226 -17.81 12.73 0.26
N THR A 227 -18.43 12.79 1.44
CA THR A 227 -19.84 12.46 1.66
C THR A 227 -20.51 13.60 2.44
N PRO A 228 -21.58 14.20 1.91
CA PRO A 228 -22.36 15.16 2.68
C PRO A 228 -22.92 14.52 3.96
N ALA A 229 -22.73 15.17 5.11
CA ALA A 229 -23.29 14.75 6.39
C ALA A 229 -24.27 15.81 6.90
N PRO A 230 -25.58 15.53 6.91
CA PRO A 230 -26.58 16.47 7.40
C PRO A 230 -26.27 16.96 8.82
N GLY A 231 -26.23 18.27 9.03
CA GLY A 231 -25.96 18.89 10.33
C GLY A 231 -24.51 18.88 10.79
N ARG A 232 -23.60 18.23 10.02
CA ARG A 232 -22.15 18.17 10.34
C ARG A 232 -21.26 18.68 9.19
N GLY A 233 -21.85 19.19 8.11
CA GLY A 233 -21.10 19.56 6.90
C GLY A 233 -20.77 18.36 6.03
N ALA A 234 -19.53 18.25 5.61
CA ALA A 234 -19.04 17.13 4.81
C ALA A 234 -18.18 16.20 5.65
N ILE A 235 -18.28 14.90 5.37
CA ILE A 235 -17.29 13.92 5.81
C ILE A 235 -16.38 13.66 4.62
N LEU A 236 -15.11 14.03 4.76
CA LEU A 236 -14.11 13.76 3.74
C LEU A 236 -13.80 12.27 3.76
N HIS A 237 -14.18 11.59 2.70
CA HIS A 237 -13.70 10.25 2.41
C HIS A 237 -12.82 10.36 1.18
N PRO A 238 -11.52 10.08 1.30
CA PRO A 238 -10.69 9.98 0.11
C PRO A 238 -11.34 9.01 -0.87
N ASN A 239 -11.42 9.40 -2.12
CA ASN A 239 -11.89 8.51 -3.17
C ASN A 239 -10.99 7.27 -3.22
N GLN A 240 -11.51 6.14 -3.70
CA GLN A 240 -10.74 4.90 -3.85
C GLN A 240 -9.51 5.06 -4.76
N ASP A 241 -9.47 6.10 -5.59
CA ASP A 241 -8.34 6.47 -6.43
C ASP A 241 -7.34 7.42 -5.76
N ASN A 242 -7.59 7.84 -4.52
CA ASN A 242 -6.85 8.89 -3.82
C ASN A 242 -5.52 8.43 -3.20
N ILE A 243 -4.95 7.36 -3.68
CA ILE A 243 -3.57 6.98 -3.37
C ILE A 243 -2.56 7.93 -4.00
N LEU A 244 -2.98 8.73 -4.97
CA LEU A 244 -2.21 9.73 -5.67
C LEU A 244 -2.94 11.08 -5.67
N PRO A 245 -2.98 11.80 -4.54
CA PRO A 245 -3.53 13.14 -4.47
C PRO A 245 -2.68 14.12 -5.30
N THR A 246 -3.20 15.32 -5.54
CA THR A 246 -2.42 16.37 -6.19
C THR A 246 -1.27 16.82 -5.30
N VAL A 247 -0.21 17.41 -5.87
CA VAL A 247 0.94 17.91 -5.10
C VAL A 247 0.58 19.06 -4.16
N ASP A 248 -0.53 19.76 -4.40
CA ASP A 248 -1.10 20.77 -3.51
C ASP A 248 -2.14 20.18 -2.51
N GLY A 249 -2.16 18.85 -2.37
CA GLY A 249 -2.87 18.16 -1.31
C GLY A 249 -4.37 17.95 -1.52
N LEU A 250 -4.91 18.26 -2.70
CA LEU A 250 -6.32 18.06 -2.98
C LEU A 250 -6.63 16.59 -3.25
N ASP A 251 -7.76 16.10 -2.72
CA ASP A 251 -8.37 14.84 -3.14
C ASP A 251 -8.68 14.89 -4.65
N ASN A 252 -8.36 13.83 -5.38
CA ASN A 252 -8.36 13.82 -6.84
C ASN A 252 -9.26 12.72 -7.40
N SER A 253 -10.56 13.03 -7.54
CA SER A 253 -11.52 12.16 -8.20
C SER A 253 -11.46 12.36 -9.70
N ARG A 254 -11.20 11.30 -10.48
CA ARG A 254 -11.03 11.39 -11.93
C ARG A 254 -11.70 10.24 -12.68
N THR A 255 -12.00 10.49 -13.94
CA THR A 255 -12.48 9.47 -14.88
C THR A 255 -12.00 9.79 -16.29
N VAL A 256 -11.92 8.77 -17.13
CA VAL A 256 -11.75 8.93 -18.59
C VAL A 256 -13.10 8.63 -19.23
N ILE A 257 -13.60 9.55 -20.02
CA ILE A 257 -14.90 9.47 -20.67
C ILE A 257 -14.80 9.93 -22.14
N ASN A 258 -15.48 9.22 -23.04
CA ASN A 258 -15.61 9.67 -24.41
C ASN A 258 -16.66 10.78 -24.52
N LEU A 259 -16.24 11.93 -25.02
CA LEU A 259 -17.10 13.09 -25.25
C LEU A 259 -17.22 13.38 -26.75
N THR A 260 -18.37 13.86 -27.17
CA THR A 260 -18.58 14.40 -28.51
C THR A 260 -18.26 15.90 -28.56
N ALA A 261 -17.85 16.41 -29.70
CA ALA A 261 -17.65 17.84 -29.89
C ALA A 261 -18.96 18.60 -29.69
N GLY A 262 -18.87 19.76 -29.04
CA GLY A 262 -20.04 20.60 -28.79
C GLY A 262 -20.22 20.97 -27.33
N ALA A 263 -21.40 21.47 -27.01
CA ALA A 263 -21.74 21.97 -25.68
C ALA A 263 -22.44 20.87 -24.85
N HIS A 264 -21.91 20.57 -23.68
CA HIS A 264 -22.44 19.66 -22.68
C HIS A 264 -22.93 20.42 -21.46
N GLU A 265 -24.07 20.05 -20.91
CA GLU A 265 -24.58 20.64 -19.67
C GLU A 265 -23.78 20.13 -18.46
N VAL A 266 -23.33 21.05 -17.61
CA VAL A 266 -22.53 20.69 -16.42
C VAL A 266 -23.05 21.33 -15.15
N ALA A 267 -22.90 20.60 -14.04
CA ALA A 267 -23.14 21.15 -12.71
C ALA A 267 -22.06 20.64 -11.74
N VAL A 268 -21.62 21.54 -10.86
CA VAL A 268 -20.70 21.22 -9.76
C VAL A 268 -21.35 21.64 -8.46
N ASN A 269 -21.44 20.73 -7.50
CA ASN A 269 -21.95 21.02 -6.16
C ASN A 269 -20.82 20.80 -5.16
N ALA A 270 -20.60 21.77 -4.28
CA ALA A 270 -19.67 21.66 -3.17
C ALA A 270 -20.39 21.97 -1.85
N MET A 271 -20.18 21.10 -0.85
CA MET A 271 -20.66 21.29 0.52
C MET A 271 -19.45 21.36 1.43
N GLY A 272 -19.20 22.55 1.99
CA GLY A 272 -18.06 22.79 2.85
C GLY A 272 -18.12 22.00 4.15
N GLU A 273 -16.97 21.59 4.63
CA GLU A 273 -16.77 20.96 5.93
C GLU A 273 -16.84 22.02 7.04
N GLN A 274 -17.49 21.69 8.17
CA GLN A 274 -17.55 22.62 9.31
C GLN A 274 -16.27 22.67 10.15
N ALA A 275 -15.33 21.75 9.93
CA ALA A 275 -14.19 21.52 10.80
C ALA A 275 -12.97 22.44 10.56
N GLY A 276 -13.06 23.45 9.70
CA GLY A 276 -12.11 24.55 9.72
C GLY A 276 -11.09 24.63 8.58
N HIS A 277 -11.09 23.72 7.61
CA HIS A 277 -10.24 23.89 6.43
C HIS A 277 -10.90 24.83 5.39
N PRO A 278 -10.12 25.71 4.73
CA PRO A 278 -10.59 26.42 3.56
C PRO A 278 -11.11 25.46 2.50
N VAL A 279 -12.21 25.81 1.85
CA VAL A 279 -12.75 24.99 0.76
C VAL A 279 -11.94 25.27 -0.50
N GLN A 280 -11.29 24.22 -0.99
CA GLN A 280 -10.56 24.25 -2.25
C GLN A 280 -11.26 23.32 -3.25
N ILE A 281 -11.45 23.79 -4.46
CA ILE A 281 -12.11 23.03 -5.52
C ILE A 281 -11.54 23.41 -6.89
N ARG A 282 -11.19 22.41 -7.68
CA ARG A 282 -10.71 22.57 -9.05
C ARG A 282 -11.38 21.55 -9.96
N LEU A 283 -11.85 22.00 -11.12
CA LEU A 283 -12.26 21.12 -12.20
C LEU A 283 -11.20 21.17 -13.30
N ALA A 284 -10.58 20.03 -13.55
CA ALA A 284 -9.48 19.89 -14.50
C ALA A 284 -9.82 18.87 -15.59
N TRP A 285 -9.12 18.97 -16.69
CA TRP A 285 -9.22 18.02 -17.80
C TRP A 285 -7.89 17.76 -18.49
N LEU A 286 -7.88 16.70 -19.30
CA LEU A 286 -6.92 16.49 -20.38
C LEU A 286 -7.68 16.15 -21.65
N THR A 287 -7.34 16.84 -22.72
CA THR A 287 -7.85 16.53 -24.05
C THR A 287 -7.14 15.29 -24.62
N PRO A 288 -7.75 14.58 -25.60
CA PRO A 288 -7.11 13.43 -26.26
C PRO A 288 -5.70 13.73 -26.80
N GLU A 289 -5.51 14.91 -27.41
CA GLU A 289 -4.21 15.35 -27.91
C GLU A 289 -3.18 15.49 -26.79
N ARG A 290 -3.59 16.04 -25.64
CA ARG A 290 -2.68 16.23 -24.50
C ARG A 290 -2.31 14.91 -23.84
N LEU A 291 -3.25 13.97 -23.76
CA LEU A 291 -2.98 12.62 -23.28
C LEU A 291 -1.91 11.93 -24.15
N GLN A 292 -2.09 11.99 -25.49
CA GLN A 292 -1.13 11.41 -26.42
C GLN A 292 0.23 12.12 -26.36
N ALA A 293 0.25 13.45 -26.33
CA ALA A 293 1.50 14.23 -26.25
C ALA A 293 2.30 13.92 -24.97
N ASN A 294 1.63 13.74 -23.83
CA ASN A 294 2.30 13.36 -22.59
C ASN A 294 2.91 11.95 -22.68
N TYR A 295 2.21 11.01 -23.30
CA TYR A 295 2.70 9.66 -23.53
C TYR A 295 3.94 9.65 -24.45
N ASP A 296 3.86 10.34 -25.57
CA ASP A 296 4.96 10.46 -26.54
C ASP A 296 6.20 11.13 -25.93
N ALA A 297 5.98 12.16 -25.10
CA ALA A 297 7.07 12.82 -24.37
C ALA A 297 7.77 11.86 -23.39
N ALA A 298 7.03 10.96 -22.76
CA ALA A 298 7.61 9.95 -21.86
C ALA A 298 8.47 8.93 -22.63
N ILE A 299 8.00 8.45 -23.78
CA ILE A 299 8.78 7.56 -24.66
C ILE A 299 10.05 8.27 -25.16
N ALA A 300 9.94 9.54 -25.57
CA ALA A 300 11.10 10.33 -26.02
C ALA A 300 12.11 10.54 -24.88
N ALA A 301 11.65 10.86 -23.67
CA ALA A 301 12.50 11.01 -22.49
C ALA A 301 13.25 9.70 -22.17
N ALA A 302 12.55 8.57 -22.16
CA ALA A 302 13.17 7.26 -21.95
C ALA A 302 14.23 6.93 -23.01
N LYS A 303 13.92 7.20 -24.28
CA LYS A 303 14.85 6.93 -25.41
C LYS A 303 16.10 7.78 -25.35
N SER A 304 16.01 9.02 -24.87
CA SER A 304 17.15 9.93 -24.76
C SER A 304 18.04 9.68 -23.54
N ALA A 305 17.52 9.00 -22.52
CA ALA A 305 18.21 8.78 -21.25
C ALA A 305 19.00 7.46 -21.24
N ARG A 306 20.07 7.40 -20.43
CA ARG A 306 20.81 6.14 -20.19
C ARG A 306 20.05 5.15 -19.34
N LYS A 307 19.22 5.65 -18.42
CA LYS A 307 18.34 4.86 -17.56
C LYS A 307 16.96 5.50 -17.51
N ALA A 308 15.92 4.68 -17.39
CA ALA A 308 14.56 5.13 -17.21
C ALA A 308 13.99 4.53 -15.90
N VAL A 309 13.42 5.38 -15.05
CA VAL A 309 12.77 4.98 -13.81
C VAL A 309 11.27 5.24 -13.95
N VAL A 310 10.47 4.19 -14.05
CA VAL A 310 9.02 4.25 -14.24
C VAL A 310 8.33 4.03 -12.89
N PHE A 311 7.46 4.96 -12.52
CA PHE A 311 6.64 4.87 -11.32
C PHE A 311 5.27 4.31 -11.67
N ALA A 312 4.92 3.20 -11.04
CA ALA A 312 3.65 2.53 -11.19
C ALA A 312 2.94 2.40 -9.84
N TRP A 313 1.64 2.50 -9.86
CA TRP A 313 0.83 2.51 -8.66
C TRP A 313 -0.34 1.53 -8.78
N GLY A 314 -0.81 1.02 -7.63
CA GLY A 314 -1.96 0.12 -7.52
C GLY A 314 -3.01 0.68 -6.58
N ARG A 315 -4.26 0.22 -6.74
CA ARG A 315 -5.38 0.53 -5.86
C ARG A 315 -5.45 -0.44 -4.68
N ASP A 316 -6.20 -0.06 -3.63
CA ASP A 316 -6.48 -0.93 -2.48
C ASP A 316 -7.27 -2.20 -2.87
N ARG A 317 -8.06 -2.12 -3.92
CA ARG A 317 -8.80 -3.25 -4.49
C ARG A 317 -8.42 -3.41 -5.95
N PRO A 318 -7.39 -4.20 -6.25
CA PRO A 318 -7.02 -4.47 -7.62
C PRO A 318 -8.15 -5.20 -8.33
N GLU A 319 -8.66 -4.65 -9.40
CA GLU A 319 -9.38 -5.41 -10.42
C GLU A 319 -8.39 -5.82 -11.49
N PRO A 320 -8.47 -7.00 -11.90
CA PRO A 320 -8.13 -8.24 -11.21
C PRO A 320 -6.63 -8.50 -11.30
N PHE A 321 -5.84 -8.12 -10.30
CA PHE A 321 -4.41 -8.44 -10.21
C PHE A 321 -3.54 -7.74 -11.26
N HIS A 322 -3.98 -6.59 -11.75
CA HIS A 322 -3.25 -5.75 -12.72
C HIS A 322 -3.04 -4.34 -12.19
N LEU A 323 -2.07 -3.65 -12.75
CA LEU A 323 -1.94 -2.22 -12.55
C LEU A 323 -3.13 -1.49 -13.22
N PRO A 324 -3.70 -0.46 -12.59
CA PRO A 324 -4.82 0.27 -13.18
C PRO A 324 -4.44 0.96 -14.50
N GLY A 325 -5.39 1.01 -15.43
CA GLY A 325 -5.21 1.68 -16.72
C GLY A 325 -4.17 0.99 -17.60
N ASP A 326 -3.40 1.75 -18.33
CA ASP A 326 -2.41 1.28 -19.30
C ASP A 326 -0.95 1.30 -18.79
N GLN A 327 -0.77 1.24 -17.46
CA GLN A 327 0.56 1.28 -16.85
C GLN A 327 1.44 0.10 -17.27
N ASP A 328 0.88 -1.10 -17.40
CA ASP A 328 1.64 -2.26 -17.89
C ASP A 328 2.18 -2.00 -19.30
N ARG A 329 1.35 -1.46 -20.20
CA ARG A 329 1.76 -1.07 -21.56
C ARG A 329 2.84 0.01 -21.52
N LEU A 330 2.69 1.06 -20.70
CA LEU A 330 3.70 2.10 -20.56
C LEU A 330 5.07 1.53 -20.15
N ILE A 331 5.09 0.63 -19.16
CA ILE A 331 6.34 -0.01 -18.73
C ILE A 331 6.96 -0.83 -19.87
N GLU A 332 6.14 -1.57 -20.64
CA GLU A 332 6.62 -2.37 -21.77
C GLU A 332 7.19 -1.49 -22.89
N ASP A 333 6.49 -0.42 -23.26
CA ASP A 333 6.92 0.52 -24.30
C ASP A 333 8.20 1.28 -23.90
N ILE A 334 8.31 1.67 -22.63
CA ILE A 334 9.55 2.25 -22.08
C ILE A 334 10.70 1.23 -22.12
N ALA A 335 10.47 -0.01 -21.70
CA ALA A 335 11.48 -1.06 -21.69
C ALA A 335 11.93 -1.44 -23.11
N ALA A 336 11.06 -1.28 -24.11
CA ALA A 336 11.39 -1.52 -25.52
C ALA A 336 12.39 -0.48 -26.08
N VAL A 337 12.36 0.76 -25.57
CA VAL A 337 13.26 1.85 -26.03
C VAL A 337 14.43 2.08 -25.09
N ASN A 338 14.37 1.62 -23.84
CA ASN A 338 15.44 1.75 -22.86
C ASN A 338 15.67 0.42 -22.10
N PRO A 339 16.74 -0.33 -22.42
CA PRO A 339 17.01 -1.63 -21.78
C PRO A 339 17.41 -1.52 -20.29
N ASN A 340 17.72 -0.32 -19.79
CA ASN A 340 18.04 -0.04 -18.40
C ASN A 340 16.83 0.51 -17.64
N THR A 341 15.64 -0.03 -17.92
CA THR A 341 14.40 0.36 -17.25
C THR A 341 14.35 -0.20 -15.84
N ILE A 342 13.99 0.66 -14.90
CA ILE A 342 13.77 0.43 -13.47
C ILE A 342 12.31 0.74 -13.19
N VAL A 343 11.63 -0.10 -12.41
CA VAL A 343 10.24 0.16 -12.01
C VAL A 343 10.17 0.37 -10.50
N VAL A 344 9.55 1.45 -10.08
CA VAL A 344 9.16 1.71 -8.69
C VAL A 344 7.66 1.42 -8.56
N LEU A 345 7.32 0.45 -7.71
CA LEU A 345 5.93 0.06 -7.45
C LEU A 345 5.42 0.69 -6.16
N ASN A 346 4.29 1.38 -6.27
CA ASN A 346 3.50 1.88 -5.14
C ASN A 346 2.18 1.10 -5.07
N THR A 347 2.24 -0.13 -4.56
CA THR A 347 1.08 -1.03 -4.45
C THR A 347 0.98 -1.62 -3.05
N SER A 348 -0.24 -1.75 -2.50
CA SER A 348 -0.47 -2.42 -1.20
C SER A 348 -0.52 -3.93 -1.32
N LEU A 349 -0.92 -4.44 -2.49
CA LEU A 349 -1.14 -5.85 -2.78
C LEU A 349 -0.29 -6.31 -3.96
N PRO A 350 -0.11 -7.64 -4.14
CA PRO A 350 0.53 -8.21 -5.30
C PRO A 350 -0.20 -7.84 -6.59
N VAL A 351 0.55 -7.55 -7.64
CA VAL A 351 0.06 -7.35 -9.00
C VAL A 351 0.80 -8.27 -9.96
N ALA A 352 0.18 -8.59 -11.10
CA ALA A 352 0.88 -9.23 -12.20
C ALA A 352 1.95 -8.29 -12.75
N MET A 353 3.06 -8.86 -13.22
CA MET A 353 4.17 -8.13 -13.81
C MET A 353 4.53 -8.74 -15.17
N PRO A 354 3.69 -8.58 -16.22
CA PRO A 354 3.97 -9.17 -17.54
C PRO A 354 5.29 -8.65 -18.14
N TRP A 355 5.69 -7.47 -17.75
CA TRP A 355 6.90 -6.78 -18.15
C TRP A 355 8.16 -7.14 -17.33
N LEU A 356 8.05 -7.98 -16.29
CA LEU A 356 9.16 -8.23 -15.34
C LEU A 356 10.46 -8.65 -16.03
N GLU A 357 10.41 -9.50 -17.05
CA GLU A 357 11.60 -9.97 -17.75
C GLU A 357 12.25 -8.91 -18.66
N LYS A 358 11.50 -7.86 -19.01
CA LYS A 358 11.94 -6.75 -19.88
C LYS A 358 12.67 -5.65 -19.10
N VAL A 359 12.54 -5.59 -17.77
CA VAL A 359 13.12 -4.52 -16.93
C VAL A 359 14.30 -5.02 -16.11
N LYS A 360 15.24 -4.12 -15.78
CA LYS A 360 16.46 -4.44 -15.03
C LYS A 360 16.26 -4.46 -13.53
N ALA A 361 15.45 -3.55 -12.99
CA ALA A 361 15.18 -3.50 -11.56
C ALA A 361 13.72 -3.24 -11.24
N VAL A 362 13.29 -3.73 -10.08
CA VAL A 362 11.96 -3.47 -9.50
C VAL A 362 12.13 -3.22 -8.02
N VAL A 363 11.63 -2.07 -7.55
CA VAL A 363 11.60 -1.68 -6.14
C VAL A 363 10.14 -1.56 -5.71
N GLN A 364 9.73 -2.33 -4.72
CA GLN A 364 8.41 -2.22 -4.09
C GLN A 364 8.50 -1.25 -2.91
N MET A 365 7.87 -0.10 -3.04
CA MET A 365 7.82 0.93 -2.01
C MET A 365 6.53 0.89 -1.19
N TRP A 366 5.60 0.00 -1.52
CA TRP A 366 4.27 -0.10 -0.90
C TRP A 366 3.47 1.20 -1.06
N TRP A 367 2.76 1.59 -0.01
CA TRP A 367 2.20 2.92 0.18
C TRP A 367 3.05 3.62 1.24
N PRO A 368 4.03 4.41 0.82
CA PRO A 368 5.11 4.84 1.70
C PRO A 368 4.76 6.03 2.60
N GLY A 369 3.55 6.60 2.48
CA GLY A 369 3.14 7.77 3.25
C GLY A 369 3.73 9.08 2.75
N ASP A 370 3.64 10.12 3.59
CA ASP A 370 4.00 11.50 3.25
C ASP A 370 5.47 11.64 2.85
N GLU A 371 6.36 10.87 3.51
CA GLU A 371 7.80 10.86 3.22
C GLU A 371 8.21 9.85 2.14
N GLY A 372 7.26 9.36 1.36
CA GLY A 372 7.51 8.37 0.32
C GLY A 372 8.47 8.81 -0.78
N GLY A 373 8.43 10.09 -1.18
CA GLY A 373 9.34 10.62 -2.19
C GLY A 373 10.79 10.69 -1.70
N PRO A 374 11.09 11.32 -0.54
CA PRO A 374 12.40 11.28 0.08
C PRO A 374 12.93 9.86 0.29
N ALA A 375 12.12 8.96 0.89
CA ALA A 375 12.52 7.57 1.11
C ALA A 375 12.87 6.85 -0.19
N THR A 376 12.06 7.03 -1.25
CA THR A 376 12.33 6.45 -2.56
C THR A 376 13.64 6.99 -3.15
N ALA A 377 13.91 8.30 -2.99
CA ALA A 377 15.15 8.90 -3.45
C ALA A 377 16.38 8.30 -2.74
N GLU A 378 16.33 8.13 -1.40
CA GLU A 378 17.42 7.52 -0.62
C GLU A 378 17.70 6.07 -1.07
N ILE A 379 16.64 5.28 -1.34
CA ILE A 379 16.76 3.92 -1.89
C ILE A 379 17.40 3.94 -3.28
N LEU A 380 16.87 4.74 -4.22
CA LEU A 380 17.36 4.77 -5.59
C LEU A 380 18.82 5.26 -5.69
N LEU A 381 19.22 6.19 -4.83
CA LEU A 381 20.59 6.71 -4.74
C LEU A 381 21.55 5.79 -3.96
N GLY A 382 21.04 4.72 -3.33
CA GLY A 382 21.86 3.80 -2.52
C GLY A 382 22.38 4.38 -1.22
N ARG A 383 21.82 5.49 -0.75
CA ARG A 383 22.10 6.06 0.56
C ARG A 383 21.49 5.20 1.67
N THR A 384 20.32 4.63 1.38
CA THR A 384 19.73 3.53 2.15
C THR A 384 19.77 2.25 1.31
N ASN A 385 20.36 1.20 1.87
CA ASN A 385 20.39 -0.13 1.25
C ASN A 385 19.08 -0.86 1.59
N PRO A 386 18.25 -1.25 0.60
CA PRO A 386 16.97 -1.89 0.85
C PRO A 386 17.15 -3.20 1.62
N ALA A 387 16.33 -3.40 2.65
CA ALA A 387 16.37 -4.56 3.53
C ALA A 387 14.98 -5.14 3.84
N GLY A 388 13.92 -4.55 3.33
CA GLY A 388 12.56 -5.07 3.46
C GLY A 388 12.43 -6.47 2.88
N ARG A 389 11.47 -7.24 3.42
CA ARG A 389 11.16 -8.60 2.96
C ARG A 389 9.66 -8.73 2.72
N LEU A 390 9.29 -9.48 1.68
CA LEU A 390 7.88 -9.72 1.37
C LEU A 390 7.17 -10.47 2.52
N PRO A 391 6.12 -9.90 3.11
CA PRO A 391 5.35 -10.53 4.18
C PRO A 391 4.33 -11.56 3.67
N PHE A 392 4.30 -11.80 2.37
CA PHE A 392 3.43 -12.76 1.69
C PHE A 392 4.17 -13.43 0.53
N THR A 393 3.56 -14.47 -0.03
CA THR A 393 4.02 -15.08 -1.29
C THR A 393 3.39 -14.32 -2.44
N TRP A 394 4.19 -13.77 -3.35
CA TRP A 394 3.72 -13.08 -4.55
C TRP A 394 3.38 -14.10 -5.63
N PRO A 395 2.12 -14.31 -5.98
CA PRO A 395 1.74 -15.29 -7.00
C PRO A 395 2.11 -14.81 -8.41
N ARG A 396 2.19 -15.72 -9.36
CA ARG A 396 2.27 -15.39 -10.80
C ARG A 396 0.92 -15.03 -11.37
N SER A 397 -0.14 -15.65 -10.82
CA SER A 397 -1.53 -15.50 -11.22
C SER A 397 -2.45 -15.80 -10.05
N LEU A 398 -3.68 -15.33 -10.11
CA LEU A 398 -4.65 -15.47 -9.01
C LEU A 398 -5.07 -16.92 -8.74
N ASP A 399 -5.03 -17.79 -9.75
CA ASP A 399 -5.34 -19.21 -9.62
C ASP A 399 -4.36 -19.97 -8.72
N GLN A 400 -3.16 -19.43 -8.48
CA GLN A 400 -2.22 -20.00 -7.51
C GLN A 400 -2.65 -19.77 -6.05
N MET A 401 -3.60 -18.88 -5.80
CA MET A 401 -4.05 -18.55 -4.44
C MET A 401 -5.00 -19.60 -3.91
N VAL A 402 -4.82 -20.03 -2.66
CA VAL A 402 -5.65 -21.05 -2.01
C VAL A 402 -7.16 -20.73 -2.01
N ALA A 403 -7.50 -19.44 -1.94
CA ALA A 403 -8.88 -18.97 -1.96
C ALA A 403 -9.52 -19.01 -3.36
N ASN A 404 -8.72 -19.17 -4.40
CA ASN A 404 -9.15 -19.20 -5.80
C ASN A 404 -9.04 -20.62 -6.42
N ASP A 405 -8.82 -21.64 -5.61
CA ASP A 405 -8.79 -23.04 -6.04
C ASP A 405 -10.21 -23.47 -6.49
N PRO A 406 -10.43 -23.74 -7.79
CA PRO A 406 -11.77 -24.05 -8.29
C PRO A 406 -12.31 -25.39 -7.77
N ALA A 407 -11.44 -26.30 -7.31
CA ALA A 407 -11.84 -27.55 -6.68
C ALA A 407 -12.35 -27.36 -5.24
N HIS A 408 -12.13 -26.18 -4.66
CA HIS A 408 -12.44 -25.86 -3.27
C HIS A 408 -13.14 -24.50 -3.13
N PRO A 409 -14.35 -24.31 -3.73
CA PRO A 409 -15.05 -23.02 -3.69
C PRO A 409 -15.41 -22.55 -2.28
N GLU A 410 -15.48 -23.48 -1.32
CA GLU A 410 -15.74 -23.18 0.09
C GLU A 410 -14.64 -22.32 0.74
N ARG A 411 -13.44 -22.24 0.14
CA ARG A 411 -12.31 -21.43 0.63
C ARG A 411 -12.37 -19.97 0.19
N SER A 412 -13.21 -19.67 -0.81
CA SER A 412 -13.33 -18.30 -1.31
C SER A 412 -13.95 -17.37 -0.27
N SER A 413 -13.78 -16.06 -0.43
CA SER A 413 -14.38 -15.04 0.46
C SER A 413 -15.92 -15.08 0.47
N ARG A 414 -16.56 -15.63 -0.56
CA ARG A 414 -18.01 -15.82 -0.63
C ARG A 414 -18.43 -17.18 -0.08
N GLY A 415 -17.51 -18.15 -0.05
CA GLY A 415 -17.77 -19.51 0.37
C GLY A 415 -18.85 -20.21 -0.45
N VAL A 416 -19.43 -21.27 0.13
CA VAL A 416 -20.62 -21.95 -0.40
C VAL A 416 -21.79 -21.59 0.49
N GLU A 417 -22.90 -21.13 -0.09
CA GLU A 417 -24.08 -20.65 0.65
C GLU A 417 -23.76 -19.59 1.72
N GLY A 418 -22.80 -18.69 1.42
CA GLY A 418 -22.36 -17.65 2.35
C GLY A 418 -21.49 -18.13 3.52
N LYS A 419 -21.04 -19.38 3.50
CA LYS A 419 -20.19 -19.99 4.52
C LYS A 419 -18.81 -20.30 3.98
N THR A 420 -17.78 -19.58 4.45
CA THR A 420 -16.38 -19.88 4.17
C THR A 420 -15.87 -20.99 5.10
N THR A 421 -15.15 -21.95 4.54
CA THR A 421 -14.53 -23.06 5.28
C THR A 421 -13.04 -23.11 4.97
N TYR A 422 -12.21 -23.12 6.00
CA TYR A 422 -10.75 -23.21 5.89
C TYR A 422 -10.29 -24.67 5.75
N SER A 423 -10.73 -25.35 4.70
CA SER A 423 -10.44 -26.78 4.47
C SER A 423 -8.97 -27.06 4.14
N GLU A 424 -8.19 -26.04 3.78
CA GLU A 424 -6.74 -26.12 3.61
C GLU A 424 -6.00 -26.33 4.94
N GLY A 425 -6.61 -25.97 6.07
CA GLY A 425 -6.01 -26.05 7.40
C GLY A 425 -4.78 -25.15 7.55
N ILE A 426 -3.62 -25.70 7.94
CA ILE A 426 -2.38 -24.93 8.14
C ILE A 426 -1.70 -24.50 6.83
N PHE A 427 -2.18 -25.00 5.69
CA PHE A 427 -1.51 -24.78 4.40
C PHE A 427 -2.03 -23.53 3.70
N MET A 428 -1.66 -22.37 4.22
CA MET A 428 -1.91 -21.06 3.60
C MET A 428 -0.60 -20.35 3.27
N GLY A 429 -0.64 -19.32 2.40
CA GLY A 429 0.53 -18.57 1.96
C GLY A 429 1.63 -19.48 1.40
N TYR A 430 2.91 -19.25 1.75
CA TYR A 430 4.03 -20.04 1.26
C TYR A 430 3.91 -21.54 1.57
N ARG A 431 3.24 -21.95 2.67
CA ARG A 431 3.01 -23.35 3.00
C ARG A 431 2.07 -24.05 2.02
N TRP A 432 1.10 -23.31 1.47
CA TRP A 432 0.26 -23.77 0.37
C TRP A 432 1.09 -23.97 -0.90
N PHE A 433 1.85 -22.95 -1.29
CA PHE A 433 2.74 -23.03 -2.46
C PHE A 433 3.75 -24.19 -2.35
N ASP A 434 4.29 -24.43 -1.17
CA ASP A 434 5.20 -25.56 -0.92
C ASP A 434 4.47 -26.91 -1.08
N ARG A 435 3.27 -27.04 -0.48
CA ARG A 435 2.48 -28.28 -0.55
C ARG A 435 2.05 -28.60 -1.97
N GLN A 436 1.60 -27.60 -2.72
CA GLN A 436 1.14 -27.76 -4.11
C GLN A 436 2.28 -27.75 -5.12
N LYS A 437 3.55 -27.57 -4.68
CA LYS A 437 4.74 -27.45 -5.53
C LYS A 437 4.61 -26.32 -6.57
N LEU A 438 3.88 -25.26 -6.24
CA LEU A 438 3.70 -24.09 -7.10
C LEU A 438 4.95 -23.20 -7.06
N THR A 439 5.32 -22.64 -8.20
CA THR A 439 6.40 -21.64 -8.29
C THR A 439 5.80 -20.25 -8.26
N PRO A 440 6.01 -19.45 -7.18
CA PRO A 440 5.53 -18.08 -7.12
C PRO A 440 6.33 -17.14 -8.03
N LEU A 441 5.86 -15.92 -8.22
CA LEU A 441 6.67 -14.85 -8.83
C LEU A 441 7.81 -14.47 -7.89
N PHE A 442 7.49 -14.21 -6.61
CA PHE A 442 8.48 -14.05 -5.52
C PHE A 442 8.01 -14.81 -4.27
N PRO A 443 8.92 -15.53 -3.59
CA PRO A 443 8.55 -16.29 -2.40
C PRO A 443 8.35 -15.38 -1.18
N PHE A 444 7.65 -15.87 -0.17
CA PHE A 444 7.56 -15.25 1.15
C PHE A 444 8.95 -15.01 1.74
N GLY A 445 9.15 -13.86 2.37
CA GLY A 445 10.42 -13.47 2.96
C GLY A 445 11.46 -12.98 1.96
N TYR A 446 11.14 -12.89 0.67
CA TYR A 446 12.06 -12.47 -0.38
C TYR A 446 12.31 -10.96 -0.36
N GLY A 447 13.53 -10.58 -0.67
CA GLY A 447 14.01 -9.23 -0.91
C GLY A 447 15.51 -9.27 -1.15
N LEU A 448 15.99 -8.49 -2.12
CA LEU A 448 17.40 -8.32 -2.44
C LEU A 448 18.01 -7.16 -1.64
N SER A 449 19.32 -7.06 -1.70
CA SER A 449 20.11 -5.97 -1.15
C SER A 449 21.11 -5.50 -2.19
N TYR A 450 21.60 -4.26 -2.08
CA TYR A 450 22.77 -3.79 -2.83
C TYR A 450 24.09 -4.45 -2.36
N SER A 451 24.04 -5.22 -1.27
CA SER A 451 25.15 -6.01 -0.75
C SER A 451 24.87 -7.51 -0.87
N ALA A 452 25.91 -8.31 -0.81
CA ALA A 452 25.82 -9.77 -0.79
C ALA A 452 26.14 -10.30 0.60
N PHE A 453 25.28 -11.19 1.12
CA PHE A 453 25.46 -11.81 2.44
C PHE A 453 25.78 -13.30 2.33
N VAL A 454 26.77 -13.75 3.10
CA VAL A 454 27.23 -15.13 3.17
C VAL A 454 26.96 -15.67 4.57
N TYR A 455 26.26 -16.81 4.62
CA TYR A 455 25.92 -17.51 5.84
C TYR A 455 26.84 -18.72 6.03
N SER A 456 27.27 -18.97 7.27
CA SER A 456 28.15 -20.10 7.58
C SER A 456 28.04 -20.53 9.04
N LYS A 457 28.62 -21.71 9.37
CA LYS A 457 28.81 -22.25 10.73
C LYS A 457 27.49 -22.35 11.54
N PRO A 458 26.48 -23.09 11.06
CA PRO A 458 25.23 -23.24 11.80
C PRO A 458 25.44 -24.07 13.07
N LYS A 459 24.82 -23.64 14.17
CA LYS A 459 24.76 -24.37 15.44
C LYS A 459 23.36 -24.23 16.01
N VAL A 460 22.80 -25.35 16.47
CA VAL A 460 21.50 -25.38 17.13
C VAL A 460 21.66 -26.00 18.50
N VAL A 461 21.18 -25.32 19.53
CA VAL A 461 21.21 -25.79 20.91
C VAL A 461 19.84 -25.63 21.56
N ARG A 462 19.51 -26.46 22.56
CA ARG A 462 18.32 -26.29 23.37
C ARG A 462 18.49 -25.05 24.25
N ALA A 463 17.46 -24.21 24.26
CA ALA A 463 17.37 -23.05 25.14
C ALA A 463 16.75 -23.43 26.50
N SER A 464 16.95 -22.58 27.52
CA SER A 464 16.47 -22.83 28.88
C SER A 464 14.96 -22.87 29.01
N ASP A 465 14.23 -22.21 28.12
CA ASP A 465 12.76 -22.22 28.03
C ASP A 465 12.20 -23.46 27.33
N GLY A 466 13.09 -24.38 26.88
CA GLY A 466 12.74 -25.55 26.08
C GLY A 466 12.66 -25.28 24.57
N GLY A 467 12.89 -24.05 24.14
CA GLY A 467 13.02 -23.64 22.74
C GLY A 467 14.35 -24.04 22.12
N LEU A 468 14.76 -23.31 21.06
CA LEU A 468 16.06 -23.51 20.39
C LEU A 468 16.76 -22.18 20.21
N ASP A 469 18.07 -22.13 20.42
CA ASP A 469 18.96 -21.07 19.98
C ASP A 469 19.69 -21.51 18.72
N VAL A 470 19.48 -20.77 17.62
CA VAL A 470 20.05 -21.05 16.31
C VAL A 470 21.11 -19.99 16.02
N SER A 471 22.39 -20.39 16.10
CA SER A 471 23.52 -19.50 15.90
C SER A 471 24.20 -19.78 14.55
N PHE A 472 24.70 -18.73 13.90
CA PHE A 472 25.45 -18.82 12.65
C PHE A 472 26.30 -17.55 12.47
N SER A 473 27.26 -17.61 11.55
CA SER A 473 28.03 -16.42 11.13
C SER A 473 27.43 -15.83 9.87
N LEU A 474 27.20 -14.52 9.88
CA LEU A 474 26.71 -13.71 8.77
C LEU A 474 27.78 -12.72 8.34
N ARG A 475 28.24 -12.80 7.07
CA ARG A 475 29.24 -11.89 6.51
C ARG A 475 28.63 -11.07 5.38
N ASN A 476 28.87 -9.76 5.40
CA ASN A 476 28.63 -8.88 4.26
C ASN A 476 29.85 -8.96 3.32
N ALA A 477 29.69 -9.60 2.17
CA ALA A 477 30.71 -9.69 1.14
C ALA A 477 30.67 -8.53 0.12
N GLY A 478 29.72 -7.60 0.28
CA GLY A 478 29.55 -6.42 -0.56
C GLY A 478 30.47 -5.26 -0.13
N LYS A 479 30.36 -4.16 -0.89
CA LYS A 479 31.18 -2.95 -0.70
C LYS A 479 30.51 -1.87 0.15
N ILE A 480 29.23 -2.02 0.47
CA ILE A 480 28.44 -1.08 1.27
C ILE A 480 27.85 -1.81 2.48
N ALA A 481 27.64 -1.08 3.55
CA ALA A 481 26.94 -1.59 4.71
C ALA A 481 25.49 -1.93 4.34
N GLY A 482 24.90 -2.89 5.03
CA GLY A 482 23.51 -3.25 4.79
C GLY A 482 22.93 -4.08 5.91
N ASP A 483 21.62 -4.13 5.93
CA ASP A 483 20.89 -5.01 6.83
C ASP A 483 20.48 -6.27 6.08
N GLU A 484 20.65 -7.41 6.74
CA GLU A 484 20.13 -8.69 6.30
C GLU A 484 19.01 -9.12 7.25
N VAL A 485 18.05 -9.89 6.73
CA VAL A 485 16.97 -10.45 7.54
C VAL A 485 17.03 -11.98 7.46
N PRO A 486 17.94 -12.62 8.23
CA PRO A 486 18.01 -14.05 8.31
C PRO A 486 16.73 -14.61 8.95
N GLN A 487 16.23 -15.70 8.36
CA GLN A 487 14.98 -16.35 8.73
C GLN A 487 15.26 -17.80 9.13
N VAL A 488 14.74 -18.23 10.26
CA VAL A 488 14.79 -19.63 10.72
C VAL A 488 13.46 -20.31 10.44
N TYR A 489 13.52 -21.41 9.72
CA TYR A 489 12.37 -22.27 9.45
C TYR A 489 12.58 -23.65 10.09
N LEU A 490 11.47 -24.23 10.55
CA LEU A 490 11.43 -25.58 11.08
C LEU A 490 10.75 -26.54 10.10
N GLY A 491 11.37 -27.65 9.83
CA GLY A 491 10.74 -28.77 9.11
C GLY A 491 9.84 -29.62 10.00
N PRO A 492 9.21 -30.68 9.47
CA PRO A 492 8.46 -31.63 10.25
C PRO A 492 9.39 -32.41 11.21
N PRO A 493 8.90 -32.83 12.39
CA PRO A 493 9.65 -33.72 13.28
C PRO A 493 9.73 -35.14 12.70
N ASP A 494 10.72 -35.91 13.12
CA ASP A 494 10.83 -37.33 12.73
C ASP A 494 9.63 -38.15 13.19
N ALA A 495 9.09 -37.86 14.39
CA ALA A 495 7.88 -38.46 14.92
C ALA A 495 6.73 -37.44 14.86
N VAL A 496 5.86 -37.60 13.87
CA VAL A 496 4.67 -36.77 13.71
C VAL A 496 3.56 -37.30 14.63
N PRO A 497 3.03 -36.49 15.59
CA PRO A 497 1.93 -36.89 16.43
C PRO A 497 0.68 -37.23 15.61
N ALA A 498 -0.11 -38.21 16.07
CA ALA A 498 -1.34 -38.61 15.38
C ALA A 498 -2.28 -37.40 15.19
N GLY A 499 -2.79 -37.24 13.98
CA GLY A 499 -3.67 -36.14 13.59
C GLY A 499 -2.97 -34.78 13.38
N ALA A 500 -1.68 -34.64 13.72
CA ALA A 500 -0.96 -33.40 13.47
C ALA A 500 -0.51 -33.29 12.01
N ARG A 501 -0.46 -32.06 11.49
CA ARG A 501 0.06 -31.75 10.17
C ARG A 501 1.18 -30.72 10.30
N PHE A 502 2.23 -30.90 9.51
CA PHE A 502 3.38 -29.99 9.48
C PHE A 502 3.64 -29.52 8.07
N ALA A 503 4.03 -28.24 7.94
CA ALA A 503 4.54 -27.70 6.70
C ALA A 503 5.98 -28.23 6.47
N ILE A 504 6.41 -28.29 5.20
CA ILE A 504 7.78 -28.62 4.82
C ILE A 504 8.76 -27.64 5.51
N ARG A 505 8.36 -26.39 5.62
CA ARG A 505 9.07 -25.32 6.33
C ARG A 505 8.03 -24.41 7.00
N ALA A 506 8.24 -24.09 8.26
CA ALA A 506 7.42 -23.12 9.00
C ALA A 506 8.34 -22.08 9.63
N LEU A 507 8.11 -20.79 9.33
CA LEU A 507 8.88 -19.69 9.92
C LEU A 507 8.77 -19.72 11.44
N ALA A 508 9.90 -19.74 12.11
CA ALA A 508 10.00 -19.85 13.56
C ALA A 508 10.64 -18.63 14.23
N ALA A 509 11.65 -18.03 13.59
CA ALA A 509 12.30 -16.82 14.07
C ALA A 509 12.90 -16.02 12.90
N PHE A 510 13.09 -14.73 13.09
CA PHE A 510 13.85 -13.84 12.22
C PHE A 510 14.31 -12.62 13.00
N ASP A 511 15.31 -11.92 12.46
CA ASP A 511 15.75 -10.63 13.00
C ASP A 511 16.35 -9.80 11.86
N ARG A 512 16.45 -8.48 12.06
CA ARG A 512 17.15 -7.57 11.17
C ARG A 512 18.54 -7.28 11.72
N VAL A 513 19.56 -7.62 10.97
CA VAL A 513 20.96 -7.59 11.40
C VAL A 513 21.78 -6.68 10.52
N ARG A 514 22.25 -5.57 11.05
CA ARG A 514 23.22 -4.67 10.40
C ARG A 514 24.59 -5.30 10.33
N VAL A 515 25.20 -5.31 9.12
CA VAL A 515 26.56 -5.79 8.89
C VAL A 515 27.32 -4.81 8.00
N GLU A 516 28.41 -4.27 8.51
CA GLU A 516 29.25 -3.35 7.76
C GLU A 516 29.96 -4.05 6.59
N ALA A 517 30.35 -3.28 5.56
CA ALA A 517 31.01 -3.82 4.36
C ALA A 517 32.24 -4.65 4.73
N GLY A 518 32.34 -5.85 4.20
CA GLY A 518 33.43 -6.80 4.44
C GLY A 518 33.44 -7.46 5.83
N GLN A 519 32.59 -7.02 6.76
CA GLN A 519 32.58 -7.50 8.15
C GLN A 519 31.70 -8.76 8.31
N SER A 520 31.93 -9.46 9.43
CA SER A 520 31.14 -10.61 9.86
C SER A 520 30.54 -10.38 11.24
N ARG A 521 29.33 -10.91 11.48
CA ARG A 521 28.69 -10.94 12.80
C ARG A 521 28.24 -12.35 13.11
N ASN A 522 28.37 -12.75 14.38
CA ASN A 522 27.69 -13.93 14.89
C ASN A 522 26.27 -13.55 15.27
N VAL A 523 25.31 -14.27 14.72
CA VAL A 523 23.88 -14.06 14.93
C VAL A 523 23.33 -15.25 15.69
N THR A 524 22.47 -15.01 16.67
CA THR A 524 21.72 -16.05 17.36
C THR A 524 20.24 -15.67 17.33
N LEU A 525 19.43 -16.52 16.73
CA LEU A 525 17.97 -16.35 16.66
C LEU A 525 17.33 -17.35 17.63
N HIS A 526 16.53 -16.84 18.55
CA HIS A 526 15.78 -17.64 19.50
C HIS A 526 14.46 -18.12 18.89
N VAL A 527 14.23 -19.42 18.90
CA VAL A 527 12.98 -20.06 18.52
C VAL A 527 12.24 -20.47 19.80
N PRO A 528 11.16 -19.79 20.18
CA PRO A 528 10.44 -20.10 21.40
C PRO A 528 9.84 -21.51 21.39
N LEU A 529 9.69 -22.14 22.56
CA LEU A 529 9.10 -23.48 22.71
C LEU A 529 7.75 -23.62 21.96
N ARG A 530 6.93 -22.57 21.96
CA ARG A 530 5.64 -22.56 21.25
C ARG A 530 5.76 -22.89 19.75
N ARG A 531 6.86 -22.54 19.10
CA ARG A 531 7.11 -22.85 17.68
C ARG A 531 7.43 -24.33 17.43
N LEU A 532 7.81 -25.06 18.47
CA LEU A 532 8.06 -26.50 18.42
C LEU A 532 6.79 -27.32 18.70
N GLN A 533 5.71 -26.68 19.15
CA GLN A 533 4.46 -27.32 19.58
C GLN A 533 3.40 -27.33 18.47
N SER A 534 2.54 -28.32 18.51
CA SER A 534 1.29 -28.40 17.75
C SER A 534 0.11 -28.54 18.72
N TRP A 535 -1.05 -28.04 18.32
CA TRP A 535 -2.28 -28.21 19.11
C TRP A 535 -2.79 -29.65 18.99
N SER A 536 -2.98 -30.33 20.11
CA SER A 536 -3.66 -31.63 20.19
C SER A 536 -5.13 -31.39 20.56
N ALA A 537 -6.02 -31.56 19.60
CA ALA A 537 -7.45 -31.42 19.86
C ALA A 537 -7.99 -32.46 20.84
N PRO A 538 -7.56 -33.75 20.80
CA PRO A 538 -7.96 -34.74 21.78
C PRO A 538 -7.52 -34.43 23.22
N GLU A 539 -6.32 -33.83 23.38
CA GLU A 539 -5.78 -33.50 24.71
C GLU A 539 -6.13 -32.06 25.13
N GLY A 540 -6.72 -31.24 24.26
CA GLY A 540 -7.06 -29.86 24.56
C GLY A 540 -5.85 -28.98 24.94
N ARG A 541 -4.63 -29.33 24.50
CA ARG A 541 -3.38 -28.63 24.85
C ARG A 541 -2.35 -28.63 23.76
N TRP A 542 -1.36 -27.78 23.92
CA TRP A 542 -0.18 -27.75 23.07
C TRP A 542 0.79 -28.87 23.41
N VAL A 543 1.20 -29.64 22.43
CA VAL A 543 2.08 -30.81 22.58
C VAL A 543 3.37 -30.57 21.79
N THR A 544 4.52 -30.82 22.42
CA THR A 544 5.81 -30.79 21.79
C THR A 544 6.03 -32.10 21.04
N ALA A 545 6.28 -32.02 19.74
CA ALA A 545 6.64 -33.20 18.95
C ALA A 545 8.01 -33.72 19.37
N THR A 546 8.16 -35.03 19.38
CA THR A 546 9.41 -35.73 19.73
C THR A 546 10.25 -36.02 18.49
N GLY A 547 11.54 -36.30 18.70
CA GLY A 547 12.49 -36.59 17.64
C GLY A 547 13.20 -35.35 17.08
N ALA A 548 14.14 -35.60 16.18
CA ALA A 548 14.88 -34.53 15.54
C ALA A 548 14.00 -33.78 14.51
N ARG A 549 14.31 -32.51 14.29
CA ARG A 549 13.68 -31.69 13.27
C ARG A 549 14.74 -30.96 12.46
N PRO A 550 14.59 -30.85 11.13
CA PRO A 550 15.45 -29.99 10.35
C PRO A 550 15.20 -28.52 10.69
N VAL A 551 16.27 -27.79 10.92
CA VAL A 551 16.31 -26.34 11.12
C VAL A 551 16.98 -25.74 9.90
N TYR A 552 16.29 -24.83 9.23
CA TYR A 552 16.80 -24.13 8.06
C TYR A 552 17.07 -22.67 8.41
N VAL A 553 18.26 -22.18 8.10
CA VAL A 553 18.56 -20.75 8.09
C VAL A 553 18.51 -20.29 6.65
N ALA A 554 17.69 -19.29 6.35
CA ALA A 554 17.33 -18.91 5.00
C ALA A 554 17.26 -17.39 4.83
N ALA A 555 17.40 -16.91 3.59
CA ALA A 555 17.15 -15.54 3.20
C ALA A 555 15.68 -15.32 2.73
N SER A 556 14.97 -16.42 2.45
CA SER A 556 13.53 -16.44 2.16
C SER A 556 13.00 -17.87 2.34
N SER A 557 11.68 -18.07 2.23
CA SER A 557 11.06 -19.41 2.31
C SER A 557 11.61 -20.40 1.25
N ARG A 558 12.25 -19.92 0.19
CA ARG A 558 12.81 -20.74 -0.89
C ARG A 558 14.33 -20.64 -1.03
N ASP A 559 14.97 -19.71 -0.33
CA ASP A 559 16.43 -19.52 -0.38
C ASP A 559 17.08 -19.99 0.94
N VAL A 560 17.17 -21.32 1.08
CA VAL A 560 17.80 -21.95 2.24
C VAL A 560 19.32 -21.86 2.09
N ARG A 561 19.99 -21.25 3.05
CA ARG A 561 21.42 -21.03 3.10
C ARG A 561 22.15 -22.07 3.93
N LEU A 562 21.57 -22.49 5.06
CA LEU A 562 22.15 -23.46 5.98
C LEU A 562 21.07 -24.43 6.48
N THR A 563 21.48 -25.66 6.78
CA THR A 563 20.63 -26.67 7.39
C THR A 563 21.38 -27.32 8.56
N ALA A 564 20.68 -27.50 9.68
CA ALA A 564 21.20 -28.23 10.85
C ALA A 564 20.05 -29.02 11.52
N PRO A 565 20.33 -30.17 12.15
CA PRO A 565 19.30 -30.86 12.93
C PRO A 565 19.15 -30.21 14.31
N ALA A 566 17.91 -30.04 14.77
CA ALA A 566 17.61 -29.88 16.20
C ALA A 566 17.43 -31.27 16.80
N ARG A 567 18.30 -31.65 17.71
CA ARG A 567 18.24 -32.93 18.44
C ARG A 567 17.65 -32.74 19.82
#